data_f1d577a2f8a7168b4ad9b33c6920df04
#
_entry.id   f1d577a2f8a7168b4ad9b33c6920df04
#
_cell.length_a   1.000
_cell.length_b   1.000
_cell.length_c   1.000
_cell.angle_alpha   90.00
_cell.angle_beta   90.00
_cell.angle_gamma   90.00
#
_symmetry.space_group_name_H-M   'P 1'
#
loop_
_entity.id
_entity.type
_entity.pdbx_description
1 polymer ?
#
loop_
_entity_poly.entity_id
_entity_poly.type
_entity_poly.pdbx_seq_one_letter_code
_entity_poly.pdbx_strand_id
1 'polypeptide(L)'
;MKYLKFLITICFLGILFSCGGDDDICESGEGTPRMKVAFISIKSGKPMTVDSLNVAVDYGSGKVDLGWQTKIDSRLIPLRVDDSPYTDVYFKVSTKGTESKVRINYTTRSTYVSPGCGIKKNYDNLSSQLITPNPVQNLEEGLNRIENEDKTNLYLLF
;
A
#
# COMPACT_ATOMS: atom_id res chain seq x y z
N MET A 1 23.04 15.55 58.89
CA MET A 1 22.49 14.29 58.33
C MET A 1 21.06 14.38 57.75
N LYS A 2 20.18 15.27 58.27
CA LYS A 2 18.80 15.44 57.70
C LYS A 2 18.80 15.98 56.28
N TYR A 3 19.64 16.95 55.98
CA TYR A 3 19.72 17.56 54.65
C TYR A 3 20.32 16.63 53.58
N LEU A 4 21.24 15.73 53.98
CA LEU A 4 21.83 14.75 53.07
C LEU A 4 20.76 13.74 52.56
N LYS A 5 19.88 13.28 53.46
CA LYS A 5 18.77 12.38 53.13
C LYS A 5 17.75 13.06 52.17
N PHE A 6 17.47 14.33 52.42
CA PHE A 6 16.56 15.12 51.59
C PHE A 6 17.11 15.34 50.17
N LEU A 7 18.42 15.61 50.06
CA LEU A 7 19.11 15.77 48.78
C LEU A 7 19.13 14.48 47.94
N ILE A 8 19.35 13.33 48.58
CA ILE A 8 19.32 12.02 47.95
C ILE A 8 17.91 11.68 47.45
N THR A 9 16.87 12.03 48.20
CA THR A 9 15.47 11.78 47.79
C THR A 9 15.08 12.62 46.58
N ILE A 10 15.51 13.90 46.51
CA ILE A 10 15.25 14.77 45.33
C ILE A 10 16.00 14.26 44.10
N CYS A 11 17.24 13.78 44.25
CA CYS A 11 18.01 13.21 43.14
C CYS A 11 17.37 11.92 42.61
N PHE A 12 16.81 11.10 43.51
CA PHE A 12 16.13 9.86 43.10
C PHE A 12 14.77 10.11 42.44
N LEU A 13 14.04 11.18 42.80
CA LEU A 13 12.82 11.60 42.14
C LEU A 13 13.08 12.17 40.74
N GLY A 14 14.22 12.84 40.50
CA GLY A 14 14.61 13.38 39.19
C GLY A 14 14.93 12.33 38.15
N ILE A 15 15.31 11.12 38.55
CA ILE A 15 15.62 10.02 37.59
C ILE A 15 14.35 9.37 36.99
N LEU A 16 13.20 9.54 37.64
CA LEU A 16 11.94 8.95 37.21
C LEU A 16 11.24 9.76 36.09
N PHE A 17 11.71 10.97 35.75
CA PHE A 17 11.15 11.78 34.68
C PHE A 17 11.96 11.76 33.38
N SER A 18 12.98 10.91 33.25
CA SER A 18 13.75 10.73 32.03
C SER A 18 13.21 9.59 31.17
N CYS A 19 11.91 9.54 30.98
CA CYS A 19 11.30 8.72 29.94
C CYS A 19 10.62 9.65 28.93
N GLY A 20 11.44 10.43 28.23
CA GLY A 20 11.07 11.01 26.94
C GLY A 20 11.31 9.94 25.90
N GLY A 21 10.44 8.95 25.81
CA GLY A 21 10.35 8.15 24.61
C GLY A 21 9.82 9.08 23.52
N ASP A 22 10.64 9.44 22.54
CA ASP A 22 10.12 9.71 21.21
C ASP A 22 9.43 8.41 20.81
N ASP A 23 8.12 8.32 21.06
CA ASP A 23 7.28 7.31 20.44
C ASP A 23 7.30 7.62 18.96
N ASP A 24 8.25 7.03 18.22
CA ASP A 24 8.29 6.99 16.77
C ASP A 24 7.03 6.20 16.29
N ILE A 25 5.86 6.80 16.49
CA ILE A 25 4.62 6.33 15.90
C ILE A 25 4.73 6.62 14.43
N CYS A 26 4.83 5.56 13.63
CA CYS A 26 4.83 5.70 12.17
C CYS A 26 3.49 6.30 11.72
N GLU A 27 3.47 7.59 11.44
CA GLU A 27 2.29 8.28 10.95
C GLU A 27 1.92 7.83 9.53
N SER A 28 0.68 8.12 9.12
CA SER A 28 0.20 7.81 7.77
C SER A 28 1.12 8.47 6.71
N GLY A 29 1.72 7.67 5.83
CA GLY A 29 2.67 8.10 4.81
C GLY A 29 4.14 7.73 5.07
N GLU A 30 4.48 7.25 6.27
CA GLU A 30 5.82 6.75 6.61
C GLU A 30 6.03 5.27 6.25
N GLY A 31 4.95 4.51 6.08
CA GLY A 31 5.00 3.14 5.58
C GLY A 31 5.19 3.05 4.06
N THR A 32 5.45 1.86 3.56
CA THR A 32 5.47 1.57 2.12
C THR A 32 4.08 1.85 1.52
N PRO A 33 3.95 2.80 0.56
CA PRO A 33 2.66 3.16 0.00
C PRO A 33 2.13 2.06 -0.91
N ARG A 34 0.79 1.93 -0.93
CA ARG A 34 0.07 1.02 -1.82
C ARG A 34 -0.26 1.71 -3.13
N MET A 35 -0.31 0.93 -4.20
CA MET A 35 -0.74 1.40 -5.52
C MET A 35 -2.24 1.71 -5.50
N LYS A 36 -2.64 2.90 -5.96
CA LYS A 36 -4.05 3.26 -6.12
C LYS A 36 -4.54 2.91 -7.51
N VAL A 37 -5.58 2.08 -7.56
CA VAL A 37 -6.25 1.68 -8.80
C VAL A 37 -7.66 2.26 -8.80
N ALA A 38 -8.10 2.86 -9.91
CA ALA A 38 -9.45 3.38 -10.10
C ALA A 38 -10.15 2.67 -11.29
N PHE A 39 -11.45 2.88 -11.45
CA PHE A 39 -12.27 2.13 -12.39
C PHE A 39 -12.93 3.05 -13.40
N ILE A 40 -12.90 2.64 -14.67
CA ILE A 40 -13.48 3.36 -15.80
C ILE A 40 -14.42 2.40 -16.56
N SER A 41 -15.58 2.91 -16.95
CA SER A 41 -16.48 2.20 -17.85
C SER A 41 -16.04 2.35 -19.30
N ILE A 42 -15.75 1.26 -19.99
CA ILE A 42 -15.41 1.26 -21.43
C ILE A 42 -16.54 1.90 -22.27
N LYS A 43 -17.79 1.67 -21.88
CA LYS A 43 -18.94 2.19 -22.64
C LYS A 43 -19.05 3.71 -22.60
N SER A 44 -18.71 4.34 -21.49
CA SER A 44 -18.91 5.78 -21.30
C SER A 44 -17.59 6.57 -21.23
N GLY A 45 -16.45 5.91 -21.05
CA GLY A 45 -15.16 6.55 -20.82
C GLY A 45 -15.10 7.33 -19.49
N LYS A 46 -16.04 7.10 -18.57
CA LYS A 46 -16.16 7.86 -17.32
C LYS A 46 -15.79 6.99 -16.10
N PRO A 47 -15.35 7.61 -15.01
CA PRO A 47 -15.20 6.92 -13.74
C PRO A 47 -16.48 6.18 -13.36
N MET A 48 -16.32 4.98 -12.79
CA MET A 48 -17.43 4.14 -12.39
C MET A 48 -17.20 3.54 -11.00
N THR A 49 -18.29 3.17 -10.36
CA THR A 49 -18.31 2.35 -9.16
C THR A 49 -18.52 0.89 -9.55
N VAL A 50 -17.71 -0.01 -8.99
CA VAL A 50 -17.88 -1.46 -9.15
C VAL A 50 -18.69 -2.00 -7.98
N ASP A 51 -19.75 -2.75 -8.27
CA ASP A 51 -20.66 -3.27 -7.22
C ASP A 51 -19.95 -4.24 -6.26
N SER A 52 -19.04 -5.05 -6.78
CA SER A 52 -18.29 -6.01 -5.99
C SER A 52 -16.95 -6.30 -6.66
N LEU A 53 -15.86 -6.22 -5.91
CA LEU A 53 -14.51 -6.51 -6.38
C LEU A 53 -13.73 -7.29 -5.33
N ASN A 54 -13.22 -8.45 -5.73
CA ASN A 54 -12.18 -9.17 -5.01
C ASN A 54 -10.83 -8.89 -5.68
N VAL A 55 -9.82 -8.72 -4.87
CA VAL A 55 -8.44 -8.54 -5.31
C VAL A 55 -7.58 -9.57 -4.60
N ALA A 56 -6.71 -10.24 -5.35
CA ALA A 56 -5.65 -11.06 -4.79
C ALA A 56 -4.30 -10.62 -5.39
N VAL A 57 -3.23 -10.78 -4.61
CA VAL A 57 -1.88 -10.37 -4.99
C VAL A 57 -0.93 -11.55 -4.82
N ASP A 58 -0.08 -11.79 -5.81
CA ASP A 58 0.97 -12.80 -5.71
C ASP A 58 2.27 -12.14 -5.21
N TYR A 59 2.65 -12.49 -3.99
CA TYR A 59 3.90 -12.02 -3.36
C TYR A 59 5.10 -12.95 -3.60
N GLY A 60 5.00 -13.87 -4.59
CA GLY A 60 6.06 -14.81 -4.94
C GLY A 60 5.96 -16.17 -4.24
N SER A 61 5.27 -16.26 -3.11
CA SER A 61 4.96 -17.50 -2.41
C SER A 61 3.54 -18.01 -2.68
N GLY A 62 2.81 -17.34 -3.58
CA GLY A 62 1.43 -17.64 -3.95
C GLY A 62 0.49 -16.46 -3.79
N LYS A 63 -0.76 -16.66 -4.18
CA LYS A 63 -1.80 -15.64 -4.11
C LYS A 63 -2.25 -15.43 -2.66
N VAL A 64 -2.28 -14.16 -2.24
CA VAL A 64 -2.91 -13.71 -1.01
C VAL A 64 -4.20 -12.97 -1.36
N ASP A 65 -5.32 -13.42 -0.86
CA ASP A 65 -6.63 -12.80 -1.05
C ASP A 65 -6.78 -11.58 -0.13
N LEU A 66 -6.98 -10.41 -0.71
CA LEU A 66 -7.25 -9.16 0.02
C LEU A 66 -8.73 -8.95 0.35
N GLY A 67 -9.56 -9.92 0.01
CA GLY A 67 -11.00 -9.94 0.28
C GLY A 67 -11.85 -9.10 -0.67
N TRP A 68 -13.16 -9.22 -0.48
CA TRP A 68 -14.18 -8.51 -1.26
C TRP A 68 -14.44 -7.11 -0.71
N GLN A 69 -14.61 -6.15 -1.61
CA GLN A 69 -15.18 -4.84 -1.31
C GLN A 69 -16.34 -4.55 -2.24
N THR A 70 -17.30 -3.77 -1.75
CA THR A 70 -18.53 -3.47 -2.49
C THR A 70 -18.72 -1.97 -2.65
N LYS A 71 -19.32 -1.57 -3.78
CA LYS A 71 -19.63 -0.17 -4.12
C LYS A 71 -18.41 0.74 -4.01
N ILE A 72 -17.32 0.35 -4.64
CA ILE A 72 -16.05 1.10 -4.63
C ILE A 72 -15.75 1.69 -6.01
N ASP A 73 -15.10 2.84 -6.03
CA ASP A 73 -14.59 3.53 -7.22
C ASP A 73 -13.07 3.41 -7.39
N SER A 74 -12.40 2.95 -6.33
CA SER A 74 -10.96 2.77 -6.29
C SER A 74 -10.56 1.72 -5.25
N ARG A 75 -9.33 1.19 -5.37
CA ARG A 75 -8.75 0.22 -4.44
C ARG A 75 -7.27 0.51 -4.23
N LEU A 76 -6.81 0.42 -2.99
CA LEU A 76 -5.40 0.43 -2.66
C LEU A 76 -4.87 -1.00 -2.63
N ILE A 77 -3.79 -1.25 -3.38
CA ILE A 77 -3.21 -2.57 -3.61
C ILE A 77 -1.75 -2.55 -3.16
N PRO A 78 -1.37 -3.33 -2.15
CA PRO A 78 0.03 -3.46 -1.76
C PRO A 78 0.81 -4.24 -2.84
N LEU A 79 2.00 -3.75 -3.17
CA LEU A 79 2.95 -4.42 -4.06
C LEU A 79 4.01 -5.17 -3.26
N ARG A 80 4.80 -6.00 -3.95
CA ARG A 80 5.91 -6.75 -3.34
C ARG A 80 6.99 -5.79 -2.85
N VAL A 81 7.63 -6.15 -1.73
CA VAL A 81 8.70 -5.37 -1.08
C VAL A 81 10.06 -6.08 -1.12
N ASP A 82 10.12 -7.25 -1.74
CA ASP A 82 11.29 -8.14 -1.83
C ASP A 82 12.21 -7.84 -3.03
N ASP A 83 12.15 -6.62 -3.57
CA ASP A 83 12.93 -6.17 -4.73
C ASP A 83 12.66 -6.94 -6.04
N SER A 84 11.56 -7.71 -6.11
CA SER A 84 11.09 -8.27 -7.36
C SER A 84 10.71 -7.16 -8.34
N PRO A 85 11.01 -7.30 -9.65
CA PRO A 85 10.73 -6.27 -10.64
C PRO A 85 9.25 -6.16 -11.02
N TYR A 86 8.38 -7.02 -10.48
CA TYR A 86 6.95 -7.00 -10.76
C TYR A 86 6.12 -7.60 -9.63
N THR A 87 4.82 -7.27 -9.64
CA THR A 87 3.77 -7.91 -8.85
C THR A 87 2.63 -8.34 -9.77
N ASP A 88 2.16 -9.58 -9.65
CA ASP A 88 0.95 -10.06 -10.32
C ASP A 88 -0.27 -9.82 -9.44
N VAL A 89 -1.27 -9.13 -9.98
CA VAL A 89 -2.52 -8.77 -9.28
C VAL A 89 -3.70 -9.40 -10.02
N TYR A 90 -4.65 -9.91 -9.27
CA TYR A 90 -5.80 -10.62 -9.77
C TYR A 90 -7.10 -9.91 -9.37
N PHE A 91 -8.01 -9.76 -10.33
CA PHE A 91 -9.27 -9.03 -10.15
C PHE A 91 -10.45 -9.93 -10.51
N LYS A 92 -11.47 -9.93 -9.64
CA LYS A 92 -12.67 -10.74 -9.80
C LYS A 92 -13.90 -9.96 -9.33
N VAL A 93 -14.96 -9.90 -10.15
CA VAL A 93 -16.19 -9.17 -9.83
C VAL A 93 -17.33 -10.08 -9.37
N SER A 94 -17.14 -11.38 -9.43
CA SER A 94 -18.14 -12.37 -9.01
C SER A 94 -17.44 -13.64 -8.52
N THR A 95 -18.01 -14.31 -7.52
CA THR A 95 -17.47 -15.57 -6.96
C THR A 95 -17.38 -16.69 -7.99
N LYS A 96 -18.31 -16.73 -8.96
CA LYS A 96 -18.35 -17.70 -10.06
C LYS A 96 -17.77 -17.16 -11.38
N GLY A 97 -17.34 -15.90 -11.40
CA GLY A 97 -16.81 -15.24 -12.61
C GLY A 97 -15.37 -15.61 -12.93
N THR A 98 -14.94 -15.21 -14.11
CA THR A 98 -13.52 -15.23 -14.51
C THR A 98 -12.68 -14.27 -13.68
N GLU A 99 -11.38 -14.46 -13.72
CA GLU A 99 -10.40 -13.67 -13.00
C GLU A 99 -9.44 -13.01 -14.00
N SER A 100 -9.33 -11.71 -13.97
CA SER A 100 -8.28 -11.00 -14.72
C SER A 100 -6.96 -11.05 -13.99
N LYS A 101 -5.87 -11.23 -14.74
CA LYS A 101 -4.50 -11.12 -14.23
C LYS A 101 -3.83 -9.90 -14.85
N VAL A 102 -3.34 -9.02 -14.01
CA VAL A 102 -2.56 -7.83 -14.40
C VAL A 102 -1.18 -7.92 -13.79
N ARG A 103 -0.15 -7.79 -14.60
CA ARG A 103 1.24 -7.65 -14.14
C ARG A 103 1.59 -6.18 -14.03
N ILE A 104 2.08 -5.79 -12.87
CA ILE A 104 2.60 -4.45 -12.60
C ILE A 104 4.12 -4.55 -12.52
N ASN A 105 4.82 -3.94 -13.47
CA ASN A 105 6.27 -3.85 -13.46
C ASN A 105 6.69 -2.52 -12.84
N TYR A 106 7.84 -2.50 -12.16
CA TYR A 106 8.37 -1.31 -11.49
C TYR A 106 9.85 -1.51 -11.14
N THR A 107 10.47 -0.42 -10.70
CA THR A 107 11.73 -0.44 -9.97
C THR A 107 11.49 0.03 -8.53
N THR A 108 12.12 -0.64 -7.56
CA THR A 108 11.99 -0.26 -6.14
C THR A 108 13.10 0.71 -5.74
N ARG A 109 12.76 1.67 -4.88
CA ARG A 109 13.70 2.56 -4.21
C ARG A 109 13.44 2.51 -2.70
N SER A 110 14.47 2.14 -1.94
CA SER A 110 14.40 2.12 -0.48
C SER A 110 14.69 3.51 0.09
N THR A 111 13.88 3.96 1.04
CA THR A 111 14.06 5.22 1.74
C THR A 111 14.03 4.95 3.24
N TYR A 112 15.08 5.36 3.94
CA TYR A 112 15.10 5.33 5.39
C TYR A 112 14.13 6.38 5.95
N VAL A 113 13.32 6.02 6.91
CA VAL A 113 12.33 6.89 7.54
C VAL A 113 12.81 7.33 8.92
N SER A 114 12.89 6.41 9.88
CA SER A 114 13.35 6.66 11.24
C SER A 114 13.77 5.35 11.91
N PRO A 115 14.43 5.36 13.09
CA PRO A 115 14.76 4.15 13.81
C PRO A 115 13.55 3.27 14.14
N GLY A 116 12.39 3.86 14.44
CA GLY A 116 11.15 3.15 14.78
C GLY A 116 10.39 2.65 13.56
N CYS A 117 10.41 3.40 12.44
CA CYS A 117 9.67 3.08 11.23
C CYS A 117 10.49 2.31 10.18
N GLY A 118 11.82 2.29 10.34
CA GLY A 118 12.72 1.51 9.49
C GLY A 118 12.84 2.07 8.07
N ILE A 119 12.64 1.20 7.08
CA ILE A 119 12.80 1.50 5.65
C ILE A 119 11.45 1.32 4.94
N LYS A 120 11.05 2.31 4.13
CA LYS A 120 9.93 2.18 3.20
C LYS A 120 10.41 1.95 1.77
N LYS A 121 9.63 1.24 0.99
CA LYS A 121 9.80 1.12 -0.45
C LYS A 121 8.94 2.17 -1.16
N ASN A 122 9.51 2.81 -2.18
CA ASN A 122 8.79 3.56 -3.19
C ASN A 122 8.95 2.83 -4.52
N TYR A 123 8.05 3.07 -5.45
CA TYR A 123 8.06 2.37 -6.73
C TYR A 123 8.09 3.40 -7.85
N ASP A 124 9.06 3.25 -8.75
CA ASP A 124 9.28 4.12 -9.91
C ASP A 124 9.13 3.32 -11.21
N ASN A 125 8.92 4.01 -12.34
CA ASN A 125 8.81 3.42 -13.67
C ASN A 125 7.71 2.35 -13.77
N LEU A 126 6.54 2.64 -13.16
CA LEU A 126 5.40 1.74 -13.25
C LEU A 126 4.97 1.54 -14.70
N SER A 127 4.70 0.31 -15.05
CA SER A 127 4.00 -0.07 -16.27
C SER A 127 3.13 -1.29 -16.00
N SER A 128 2.01 -1.41 -16.69
CA SER A 128 1.06 -2.49 -16.48
C SER A 128 0.83 -3.31 -17.75
N GLN A 129 0.57 -4.60 -17.56
CA GLN A 129 0.25 -5.52 -18.65
C GLN A 129 -0.95 -6.39 -18.26
N LEU A 130 -2.00 -6.37 -19.08
CA LEU A 130 -3.13 -7.27 -18.94
C LEU A 130 -2.77 -8.65 -19.51
N ILE A 131 -2.50 -9.61 -18.61
CA ILE A 131 -2.11 -10.97 -18.98
C ILE A 131 -3.34 -11.81 -19.30
N THR A 132 -4.37 -11.70 -18.47
CA THR A 132 -5.64 -12.41 -18.66
C THR A 132 -6.78 -11.40 -18.58
N PRO A 133 -7.50 -11.16 -19.67
CA PRO A 133 -8.68 -10.29 -19.67
C PRO A 133 -9.88 -10.96 -18.99
N ASN A 134 -10.94 -10.19 -18.77
CA ASN A 134 -12.20 -10.55 -18.13
C ASN A 134 -12.10 -10.87 -16.64
N PRO A 135 -12.69 -10.02 -15.76
CA PRO A 135 -13.64 -8.93 -16.10
C PRO A 135 -12.99 -7.62 -16.56
N VAL A 136 -11.69 -7.39 -16.30
CA VAL A 136 -10.96 -6.23 -16.81
C VAL A 136 -10.71 -6.43 -18.32
N GLN A 137 -11.09 -5.44 -19.13
CA GLN A 137 -10.98 -5.54 -20.58
C GLN A 137 -9.80 -4.75 -21.15
N ASN A 138 -9.41 -3.67 -20.48
CA ASN A 138 -8.25 -2.87 -20.87
C ASN A 138 -7.66 -2.15 -19.66
N LEU A 139 -6.49 -1.56 -19.84
CA LEU A 139 -5.77 -0.79 -18.81
C LEU A 139 -5.45 0.60 -19.38
N GLU A 140 -5.46 1.61 -18.51
CA GLU A 140 -4.97 2.94 -18.80
C GLU A 140 -4.00 3.38 -17.70
N GLU A 141 -2.81 3.83 -18.09
CA GLU A 141 -1.75 4.21 -17.16
C GLU A 141 -2.08 5.55 -16.49
N GLY A 142 -1.89 5.62 -15.19
CA GLY A 142 -1.94 6.85 -14.41
C GLY A 142 -0.54 7.38 -14.10
N LEU A 143 -0.30 7.74 -12.83
CA LEU A 143 1.03 8.18 -12.40
C LEU A 143 1.99 6.99 -12.36
N ASN A 144 3.13 7.09 -13.05
CA ASN A 144 4.11 6.01 -13.19
C ASN A 144 5.06 5.84 -11.98
N ARG A 145 4.71 6.39 -10.82
CA ARG A 145 5.44 6.25 -9.56
C ARG A 145 4.50 6.22 -8.37
N ILE A 146 4.92 5.55 -7.29
CA ILE A 146 4.19 5.47 -6.03
C ILE A 146 5.10 5.99 -4.91
N GLU A 147 4.77 7.18 -4.40
CA GLU A 147 5.43 7.82 -3.25
C GLU A 147 4.44 8.00 -2.09
N ASN A 148 3.14 8.05 -2.42
CA ASN A 148 2.00 8.13 -1.50
C ASN A 148 0.78 7.45 -2.14
N GLU A 149 -0.35 7.44 -1.43
CA GLU A 149 -1.60 6.79 -1.84
C GLU A 149 -2.64 7.74 -2.46
N ASP A 150 -2.30 9.00 -2.68
CA ASP A 150 -3.27 10.04 -3.10
C ASP A 150 -3.62 9.95 -4.59
N LYS A 151 -2.62 9.63 -5.42
CA LYS A 151 -2.75 9.67 -6.88
C LYS A 151 -3.04 8.30 -7.45
N THR A 152 -3.91 8.26 -8.47
CA THR A 152 -4.19 7.03 -9.21
C THR A 152 -3.03 6.65 -10.09
N ASN A 153 -2.59 5.41 -9.99
CA ASN A 153 -1.47 4.83 -10.74
C ASN A 153 -1.95 4.00 -11.94
N LEU A 154 -3.13 3.41 -11.83
CA LEU A 154 -3.69 2.55 -12.87
C LEU A 154 -5.21 2.67 -12.92
N TYR A 155 -5.76 2.71 -14.11
CA TYR A 155 -7.19 2.60 -14.35
C TYR A 155 -7.51 1.24 -14.96
N LEU A 156 -8.46 0.54 -14.37
CA LEU A 156 -9.03 -0.71 -14.89
C LEU A 156 -10.30 -0.39 -15.65
N LEU A 157 -10.39 -0.84 -16.90
CA LEU A 157 -11.53 -0.61 -17.76
C LEU A 157 -12.42 -1.85 -17.78
N PHE A 158 -13.70 -1.66 -17.42
CA PHE A 158 -14.75 -2.71 -17.34
C PHE A 158 -15.85 -2.48 -18.35
#